data_ee848ba660764ddd00324015e8305d4b
#
_entry.id   ee848ba660764ddd00324015e8305d4b
#
_cell.length_a   1.000
_cell.length_b   1.000
_cell.length_c   1.000
_cell.angle_alpha   90.00
_cell.angle_beta   90.00
_cell.angle_gamma   90.00
#
_symmetry.space_group_name_H-M   'P 1'
#
loop_
_entity.id
_entity.type
_entity.pdbx_description
1 polymer ?
#
loop_
_entity_poly.entity_id
_entity_poly.type
_entity_poly.pdbx_seq_one_letter_code
_entity_poly.pdbx_strand_id
1 'polypeptide(L)' 'MCSMDNLTPKRRAIFEFIRERIADQGQPPSLADIATRFGFASRSVARKHITALCQAGY' A
#
# COMPACT_ATOMS: atom_id res chain seq x y z
N MET A 1 -14.45 7.88 -12.18
CA MET A 1 -13.93 7.82 -12.09
C MET A 1 -13.21 7.76 -11.18
N CYS A 2 -13.08 8.10 -10.46
CA CYS A 2 -12.15 8.03 -9.69
C CYS A 2 -12.29 7.12 -8.64
N SER A 3 -11.77 5.98 -8.77
CA SER A 3 -11.72 5.02 -7.77
C SER A 3 -10.99 5.42 -6.56
N MET A 4 -10.17 6.44 -6.66
CA MET A 4 -9.46 6.97 -5.52
C MET A 4 -10.38 7.45 -4.42
N ASP A 5 -11.58 7.86 -4.77
CA ASP A 5 -12.54 8.33 -3.80
C ASP A 5 -13.03 7.21 -2.89
N ASN A 6 -12.85 5.96 -3.29
CA ASN A 6 -13.29 4.82 -2.51
C ASN A 6 -12.23 4.27 -1.58
N LEU A 7 -11.02 4.84 -1.62
CA LEU A 7 -9.94 4.37 -0.77
C LEU A 7 -10.03 5.02 0.60
N THR A 8 -9.79 4.21 1.63
CA THR A 8 -9.65 4.79 2.96
C THR A 8 -8.35 5.60 2.99
N PRO A 9 -8.23 6.57 3.91
CA PRO A 9 -6.98 7.33 4.00
C PRO A 9 -5.75 6.45 4.19
N LYS A 10 -5.87 5.38 4.95
CA LYS A 10 -4.74 4.48 5.16
C LYS A 10 -4.35 3.75 3.88
N ARG A 11 -5.33 3.22 3.16
CA ARG A 11 -5.04 2.51 1.92
C ARG A 11 -4.45 3.45 0.87
N ARG A 12 -4.95 4.67 0.83
CA ARG A 12 -4.42 5.66 -0.09
C ARG A 12 -2.96 5.97 0.23
N ALA A 13 -2.63 6.10 1.52
CA ALA A 13 -1.26 6.36 1.93
C ALA A 13 -0.35 5.20 1.53
N ILE A 14 -0.82 3.97 1.67
CA ILE A 14 -0.05 2.79 1.26
C ILE A 14 0.18 2.81 -0.24
N PHE A 15 -0.86 3.12 -1.02
CA PHE A 15 -0.75 3.18 -2.47
C PHE A 15 0.28 4.22 -2.89
N GLU A 16 0.24 5.42 -2.29
CA GLU A 16 1.19 6.47 -2.60
C GLU A 16 2.61 6.05 -2.23
N PHE A 17 2.78 5.39 -1.09
CA PHE A 17 4.08 4.91 -0.68
C PHE A 17 4.66 3.90 -1.68
N ILE A 18 3.82 2.98 -2.15
CA ILE A 18 4.24 1.99 -3.14
C ILE A 18 4.66 2.69 -4.43
N ARG A 19 3.87 3.64 -4.90
CA ARG A 19 4.19 4.38 -6.11
C ARG A 19 5.52 5.12 -5.99
N GLU A 20 5.73 5.78 -4.87
CA GLU A 20 6.97 6.51 -4.66
C GLU A 20 8.18 5.58 -4.63
N ARG A 21 8.02 4.41 -4.01
CA ARG A 21 9.11 3.45 -3.94
C ARG A 21 9.46 2.92 -5.32
N ILE A 22 8.45 2.64 -6.13
CA ILE A 22 8.69 2.16 -7.49
C ILE A 22 9.38 3.25 -8.31
N ALA A 23 8.95 4.49 -8.18
CA ALA A 23 9.55 5.57 -8.92
C ALA A 23 11.00 5.82 -8.51
N ASP A 24 11.30 5.62 -7.23
CA ASP A 24 12.63 5.91 -6.69
C ASP A 24 13.60 4.74 -6.90
N GLN A 25 13.15 3.51 -6.66
CA GLN A 25 14.03 2.35 -6.67
C GLN A 25 13.72 1.34 -7.77
N GLY A 26 12.64 1.56 -8.51
CA GLY A 26 12.27 0.67 -9.60
C GLY A 26 11.59 -0.62 -9.16
N GLN A 27 11.26 -0.75 -7.87
CA GLN A 27 10.59 -1.93 -7.38
C GLN A 27 9.73 -1.58 -6.17
N PRO A 28 8.66 -2.35 -5.93
CA PRO A 28 7.76 -2.06 -4.82
C PRO A 28 8.41 -2.38 -3.47
N PRO A 29 7.93 -1.76 -2.39
CA PRO A 29 8.43 -2.08 -1.06
C PRO A 29 7.99 -3.48 -0.64
N SER A 30 8.74 -4.07 0.29
CA SER A 30 8.35 -5.37 0.84
C SER A 30 7.23 -5.17 1.87
N LEU A 31 6.59 -6.27 2.24
CA LEU A 31 5.57 -6.22 3.28
C LEU A 31 6.15 -5.72 4.61
N ALA A 32 7.40 -6.11 4.89
CA ALA A 32 8.07 -5.63 6.09
C ALA A 32 8.27 -4.12 6.05
N ASP A 33 8.63 -3.58 4.89
CA ASP A 33 8.79 -2.14 4.75
C ASP A 33 7.47 -1.42 4.99
N ILE A 34 6.40 -1.93 4.43
CA ILE A 34 5.08 -1.34 4.60
C ILE A 34 4.66 -1.39 6.07
N ALA A 35 4.85 -2.53 6.70
CA ALA A 35 4.49 -2.68 8.10
C ALA A 35 5.26 -1.70 8.99
N THR A 36 6.55 -1.55 8.73
CA THR A 36 7.37 -0.62 9.49
C THR A 36 6.96 0.82 9.23
N ARG A 37 6.72 1.15 7.97
CA ARG A 37 6.38 2.52 7.59
C ARG A 37 5.07 2.99 8.21
N PHE A 38 4.09 2.10 8.28
CA PHE A 38 2.76 2.45 8.76
C PHE A 38 2.47 1.96 10.17
N GLY A 39 3.45 1.33 10.82
CA GLY A 39 3.26 0.90 12.20
C GLY A 39 2.32 -0.27 12.38
N PHE A 40 2.23 -1.14 11.38
CA PHE A 40 1.38 -2.32 11.49
C PHE A 40 2.00 -3.32 12.47
N ALA A 41 1.13 -4.10 13.12
CA ALA A 41 1.59 -5.08 14.09
C ALA A 41 2.38 -6.20 13.44
N SER A 42 2.07 -6.55 12.18
CA SER A 42 2.76 -7.63 11.51
C SER A 42 2.64 -7.45 10.00
N ARG A 43 3.43 -8.24 9.28
CA ARG A 43 3.36 -8.23 7.81
C ARG A 43 2.01 -8.73 7.32
N SER A 44 1.35 -9.57 8.08
CA SER A 44 0.03 -10.07 7.70
C SER A 44 -0.97 -8.94 7.56
N VAL A 45 -0.91 -7.94 8.43
CA VAL A 45 -1.80 -6.78 8.34
C VAL A 45 -1.49 -6.00 7.07
N ALA A 46 -0.23 -5.78 6.76
CA ALA A 46 0.15 -5.09 5.53
C ALA A 46 -0.35 -5.85 4.31
N ARG A 47 -0.24 -7.17 4.33
CA ARG A 47 -0.70 -8.01 3.22
C ARG A 47 -2.19 -7.85 2.98
N LYS A 48 -2.99 -7.75 4.05
CA LYS A 48 -4.42 -7.56 3.89
C LYS A 48 -4.74 -6.28 3.13
N HIS A 49 -4.03 -5.21 3.46
CA HIS A 49 -4.24 -3.94 2.76
C HIS A 49 -3.82 -4.04 1.29
N ILE A 50 -2.70 -4.70 1.03
CA ILE A 50 -2.23 -4.87 -0.35
C ILE A 50 -3.23 -5.69 -1.16
N THR A 51 -3.74 -6.78 -0.58
CA THR A 51 -4.72 -7.61 -1.26
C THR A 51 -5.97 -6.80 -1.59
N ALA A 52 -6.42 -5.97 -0.66
CA ALA A 52 -7.59 -5.13 -0.91
C ALA A 52 -7.33 -4.14 -2.05
N LEU A 53 -6.13 -3.57 -2.10
CA LEU A 53 -5.77 -2.66 -3.19
C LEU A 53 -5.76 -3.39 -4.53
N CYS A 54 -5.21 -4.59 -4.57
CA CYS A 54 -5.18 -5.37 -5.81
C CYS A 54 -6.59 -5.70 -6.28
N GLN A 55 -7.47 -6.04 -5.37
CA GLN A 55 -8.86 -6.33 -5.71
C GLN A 55 -9.59 -5.10 -6.21
N ALA A 56 -9.16 -3.93 -5.78
CA ALA A 56 -9.75 -2.68 -6.24
C ALA A 56 -9.13 -2.19 -7.56
N GLY A 57 -8.12 -2.88 -8.06
CA GLY A 57 -7.51 -2.55 -9.35
C GLY A 57 -6.30 -1.64 -9.28
N TYR A 58 -5.63 -1.60 -8.15
CA TYR A 58 -4.44 -0.73 -8.00
C TYR A 58 -3.12 -1.49 -8.03
#